data_859cd8030066dd903006b1a68bdd8335
#
_entry.id   859cd8030066dd903006b1a68bdd8335
#
_cell.length_a   1.000
_cell.length_b   1.000
_cell.length_c   1.000
_cell.angle_alpha   90.00
_cell.angle_beta   90.00
_cell.angle_gamma   90.00
#
_symmetry.space_group_name_H-M   'P 1'
#
loop_
_entity.id
_entity.type
_entity.pdbx_description
1 polymer ?
#
loop_
_entity_poly.entity_id
_entity_poly.type
_entity_poly.pdbx_seq_one_letter_code
_entity_poly.pdbx_strand_id
1 'polypeptide(L)'
;MKTSLTRLSLQEAFNSTFHYKFDFNDFLSLVVKNECQNFYINNKVIFNPSIKLKRYLRFLNNFVFDYARINTNVVHSYRKGKNAYTAVVNHVDSKYFFQTDINRFFNSITIQDIELVFENNLIDIPILDIEKYKSNLLNLVTVDGLLPVGFSSSPSLSNTCLYAFDNALESYCLANEIIYTRYSDDIILSSNNGDILKDAEVFISKQLNLFHLGRIQLNPHKTKHTHKGKKIKLLGMVILPSGKVSVDIKLKQQLEVLLHFYINDKNKFSDYLKNHYHGDLSKISGQLNYINSIDSTYLNKLRKKYGNYIVDVFYRHTIR
;
A
#
# COMPACT_ATOMS: atom_id res chain seq x y z
N MET A 1 -28.39 12.12 -3.70
CA MET A 1 -28.61 12.82 -2.41
C MET A 1 -27.61 12.27 -1.42
N LYS A 2 -26.59 13.06 -1.00
CA LYS A 2 -25.75 12.71 0.15
C LYS A 2 -26.65 12.90 1.38
N THR A 3 -27.03 11.81 2.03
CA THR A 3 -27.62 11.87 3.39
C THR A 3 -26.67 12.68 4.24
N SER A 4 -27.18 13.77 4.87
CA SER A 4 -26.40 14.53 5.84
C SER A 4 -25.93 13.57 6.92
N LEU A 5 -24.64 13.29 6.95
CA LEU A 5 -24.03 12.52 8.03
C LEU A 5 -24.32 13.25 9.34
N THR A 6 -25.01 12.57 10.25
CA THR A 6 -25.23 13.10 11.60
C THR A 6 -23.85 13.21 12.25
N ARG A 7 -23.40 14.44 12.47
CA ARG A 7 -22.10 14.68 13.12
C ARG A 7 -22.25 14.49 14.63
N LEU A 8 -21.32 13.74 15.23
CA LEU A 8 -21.25 13.47 16.66
C LEU A 8 -20.03 14.17 17.28
N SER A 9 -20.01 14.35 18.58
CA SER A 9 -18.77 14.64 19.27
C SER A 9 -17.85 13.41 19.25
N LEU A 10 -16.54 13.59 19.36
CA LEU A 10 -15.59 12.49 19.40
C LEU A 10 -15.89 11.51 20.53
N GLN A 11 -16.30 12.05 21.70
CA GLN A 11 -16.68 11.26 22.87
C GLN A 11 -17.94 10.42 22.64
N GLU A 12 -18.98 10.98 22.02
CA GLU A 12 -20.21 10.25 21.68
C GLU A 12 -19.92 9.11 20.70
N ALA A 13 -19.13 9.40 19.63
CA ALA A 13 -18.72 8.39 18.66
C ALA A 13 -17.89 7.26 19.31
N PHE A 14 -16.98 7.63 20.21
CA PHE A 14 -16.17 6.67 20.98
C PHE A 14 -17.04 5.80 21.89
N ASN A 15 -17.88 6.39 22.72
CA ASN A 15 -18.75 5.67 23.66
C ASN A 15 -19.74 4.75 22.93
N SER A 16 -20.31 5.21 21.83
CA SER A 16 -21.19 4.39 20.97
C SER A 16 -20.45 3.19 20.38
N THR A 17 -19.22 3.40 19.87
CA THR A 17 -18.42 2.33 19.26
C THR A 17 -18.00 1.26 20.28
N PHE A 18 -17.64 1.66 21.48
CA PHE A 18 -17.10 0.77 22.49
C PHE A 18 -18.11 0.34 23.57
N HIS A 19 -19.37 0.84 23.48
CA HIS A 19 -20.43 0.51 24.46
C HIS A 19 -19.98 0.73 25.90
N TYR A 20 -19.25 1.84 26.17
CA TYR A 20 -18.68 2.23 27.46
C TYR A 20 -17.69 1.21 28.09
N LYS A 21 -17.16 0.26 27.27
CA LYS A 21 -16.16 -0.73 27.75
C LYS A 21 -14.75 -0.16 27.89
N PHE A 22 -14.49 1.02 27.35
CA PHE A 22 -13.24 1.75 27.44
C PHE A 22 -13.53 3.17 27.93
N ASP A 23 -12.63 3.70 28.76
CA ASP A 23 -12.69 5.08 29.22
C ASP A 23 -12.16 6.05 28.15
N PHE A 24 -12.89 7.14 27.93
CA PHE A 24 -12.52 8.14 26.92
C PHE A 24 -11.29 8.97 27.32
N ASN A 25 -11.10 9.22 28.63
CA ASN A 25 -9.92 9.96 29.12
C ASN A 25 -8.67 9.09 29.00
N ASP A 26 -8.79 7.77 29.24
CA ASP A 26 -7.71 6.83 28.99
C ASP A 26 -7.33 6.75 27.50
N PHE A 27 -8.32 6.82 26.61
CA PHE A 27 -8.04 6.93 25.16
C PHE A 27 -7.25 8.20 24.81
N LEU A 28 -7.60 9.35 25.39
CA LEU A 28 -6.94 10.62 25.12
C LEU A 28 -5.53 10.73 25.74
N SER A 29 -5.32 10.11 26.90
CA SER A 29 -4.07 10.19 27.67
C SER A 29 -3.13 9.02 27.44
N LEU A 30 -3.45 8.12 26.52
CA LEU A 30 -2.68 6.89 26.27
C LEU A 30 -1.24 7.21 25.85
N VAL A 31 -0.28 6.63 26.57
CA VAL A 31 1.14 6.70 26.19
C VAL A 31 1.46 5.58 25.22
N VAL A 32 1.54 5.91 23.94
CA VAL A 32 1.67 4.94 22.83
C VAL A 32 2.89 4.02 22.98
N LYS A 33 4.02 4.54 23.49
CA LYS A 33 5.23 3.73 23.71
C LYS A 33 5.00 2.55 24.67
N ASN A 34 4.13 2.72 25.66
CA ASN A 34 3.82 1.66 26.63
C ASN A 34 2.89 0.60 26.04
N GLU A 35 2.24 0.91 24.93
CA GLU A 35 1.26 0.06 24.24
C GLU A 35 1.81 -0.56 22.97
N CYS A 36 3.11 -0.45 22.70
CA CYS A 36 3.75 -0.96 21.51
C CYS A 36 4.98 -1.80 21.85
N GLN A 37 5.06 -2.98 21.23
CA GLN A 37 6.30 -3.73 21.09
C GLN A 37 6.89 -3.43 19.73
N ASN A 38 8.21 -3.28 19.63
CA ASN A 38 8.90 -3.15 18.36
C ASN A 38 9.72 -4.41 18.06
N PHE A 39 9.87 -4.71 16.77
CA PHE A 39 10.74 -5.77 16.27
C PHE A 39 11.33 -5.37 14.92
N TYR A 40 12.37 -6.09 14.51
CA TYR A 40 13.11 -5.77 13.29
C TYR A 40 12.82 -6.80 12.19
N ILE A 41 12.46 -6.31 11.00
CA ILE A 41 12.42 -7.12 9.77
C ILE A 41 13.27 -6.40 8.74
N ASN A 42 14.31 -7.08 8.20
CA ASN A 42 15.21 -6.51 7.19
C ASN A 42 15.73 -5.10 7.56
N ASN A 43 16.20 -4.94 8.79
CA ASN A 43 16.70 -3.67 9.35
C ASN A 43 15.65 -2.54 9.44
N LYS A 44 14.37 -2.84 9.28
CA LYS A 44 13.28 -1.88 9.50
C LYS A 44 12.61 -2.16 10.83
N VAL A 45 12.41 -1.11 11.63
CA VAL A 45 11.62 -1.19 12.86
C VAL A 45 10.15 -1.29 12.49
N ILE A 46 9.48 -2.29 13.06
CA ILE A 46 8.02 -2.48 12.91
C ILE A 46 7.42 -2.46 14.29
N PHE A 47 6.38 -1.67 14.48
CA PHE A 47 5.64 -1.57 15.72
C PHE A 47 4.45 -2.52 15.72
N ASN A 48 4.29 -3.28 16.79
CA ASN A 48 3.12 -4.13 17.03
C ASN A 48 2.32 -3.54 18.19
N PRO A 49 1.26 -2.77 17.91
CA PRO A 49 0.41 -2.19 18.94
C PRO A 49 -0.30 -3.26 19.75
N SER A 50 -0.58 -2.97 21.03
CA SER A 50 -1.44 -3.79 21.88
C SER A 50 -2.84 -3.94 21.27
N ILE A 51 -3.61 -4.89 21.76
CA ILE A 51 -5.01 -5.07 21.35
C ILE A 51 -5.83 -3.80 21.58
N LYS A 52 -5.57 -3.11 22.71
CA LYS A 52 -6.23 -1.87 23.08
C LYS A 52 -5.91 -0.76 22.06
N LEU A 53 -4.64 -0.49 21.81
CA LEU A 53 -4.23 0.54 20.85
C LEU A 53 -4.69 0.19 19.41
N LYS A 54 -4.65 -1.08 19.00
CA LYS A 54 -5.22 -1.51 17.69
C LYS A 54 -6.71 -1.15 17.54
N ARG A 55 -7.51 -1.26 18.61
CA ARG A 55 -8.92 -0.88 18.61
C ARG A 55 -9.08 0.63 18.47
N TYR A 56 -8.27 1.41 19.18
CA TYR A 56 -8.29 2.88 19.12
C TYR A 56 -7.88 3.39 17.74
N LEU A 57 -6.80 2.85 17.16
CA LEU A 57 -6.38 3.20 15.80
C LEU A 57 -7.43 2.84 14.73
N ARG A 58 -8.12 1.70 14.90
CA ARG A 58 -9.24 1.33 14.01
C ARG A 58 -10.43 2.26 14.14
N PHE A 59 -10.75 2.68 15.35
CA PHE A 59 -11.78 3.69 15.61
C PHE A 59 -11.44 5.01 14.88
N LEU A 60 -10.20 5.49 15.00
CA LEU A 60 -9.76 6.70 14.29
C LEU A 60 -9.82 6.53 12.77
N ASN A 61 -9.46 5.36 12.22
CA ASN A 61 -9.65 5.12 10.79
C ASN A 61 -11.11 5.29 10.39
N ASN A 62 -12.02 4.59 11.06
CA ASN A 62 -13.44 4.53 10.67
C ASN A 62 -14.14 5.88 10.78
N PHE A 63 -13.74 6.75 11.71
CA PHE A 63 -14.45 8.01 11.99
C PHE A 63 -13.70 9.26 11.54
N VAL A 64 -12.39 9.14 11.26
CA VAL A 64 -11.56 10.31 10.92
C VAL A 64 -10.82 10.10 9.60
N PHE A 65 -9.92 9.11 9.53
CA PHE A 65 -8.97 9.03 8.41
C PHE A 65 -9.55 8.45 7.12
N ASP A 66 -10.61 7.63 7.19
CA ASP A 66 -11.31 7.14 5.99
C ASP A 66 -12.10 8.26 5.27
N TYR A 67 -12.34 9.40 5.96
CA TYR A 67 -12.94 10.60 5.39
C TYR A 67 -11.90 11.62 4.92
N ALA A 68 -10.62 11.40 5.19
CA ALA A 68 -9.57 12.31 4.81
C ALA A 68 -9.40 12.35 3.28
N ARG A 69 -9.08 13.53 2.74
CA ARG A 69 -8.90 13.72 1.30
C ARG A 69 -7.68 12.99 0.79
N ILE A 70 -7.86 12.27 -0.29
CA ILE A 70 -6.81 11.64 -1.07
C ILE A 70 -7.07 11.88 -2.56
N ASN A 71 -6.03 11.91 -3.38
CA ASN A 71 -6.23 11.97 -4.82
C ASN A 71 -6.68 10.60 -5.34
N THR A 72 -7.99 10.48 -5.60
CA THR A 72 -8.63 9.21 -5.97
C THR A 72 -8.32 8.75 -7.40
N ASN A 73 -7.80 9.63 -8.26
CA ASN A 73 -7.48 9.31 -9.65
C ASN A 73 -6.18 8.50 -9.74
N VAL A 74 -5.17 8.90 -8.97
CA VAL A 74 -3.80 8.39 -9.10
C VAL A 74 -3.36 7.45 -7.99
N VAL A 75 -3.98 7.52 -6.78
CA VAL A 75 -3.62 6.68 -5.65
C VAL A 75 -4.34 5.34 -5.70
N HIS A 76 -3.60 4.24 -5.72
CA HIS A 76 -4.13 2.87 -5.80
C HIS A 76 -3.89 2.01 -4.55
N SER A 77 -3.06 2.46 -3.60
CA SER A 77 -2.79 1.74 -2.35
C SER A 77 -3.83 2.04 -1.28
N TYR A 78 -4.07 1.06 -0.39
CA TYR A 78 -4.88 1.21 0.82
C TYR A 78 -6.31 1.72 0.57
N ARG A 79 -6.90 1.37 -0.55
CA ARG A 79 -8.23 1.80 -0.97
C ARG A 79 -9.10 0.62 -1.37
N LYS A 80 -10.38 0.67 -1.01
CA LYS A 80 -11.36 -0.33 -1.44
C LYS A 80 -11.47 -0.37 -2.97
N GLY A 81 -11.42 -1.55 -3.55
CA GLY A 81 -11.53 -1.76 -5.01
C GLY A 81 -10.30 -1.38 -5.82
N LYS A 82 -9.20 -0.94 -5.18
CA LYS A 82 -7.92 -0.65 -5.81
C LYS A 82 -6.83 -1.58 -5.29
N ASN A 83 -5.85 -1.89 -6.11
CA ASN A 83 -4.70 -2.74 -5.77
C ASN A 83 -3.52 -2.46 -6.72
N ALA A 84 -2.42 -3.18 -6.55
CA ALA A 84 -1.24 -3.02 -7.41
C ALA A 84 -1.54 -3.31 -8.90
N TYR A 85 -2.42 -4.29 -9.20
CA TYR A 85 -2.82 -4.58 -10.58
C TYR A 85 -3.55 -3.39 -11.21
N THR A 86 -4.48 -2.76 -10.48
CA THR A 86 -5.20 -1.58 -11.00
C THR A 86 -4.29 -0.37 -11.22
N ALA A 87 -3.15 -0.27 -10.51
CA ALA A 87 -2.13 0.73 -10.82
C ALA A 87 -1.42 0.40 -12.14
N VAL A 88 -0.91 -0.83 -12.28
CA VAL A 88 -0.09 -1.25 -13.41
C VAL A 88 -0.86 -1.26 -14.73
N VAL A 89 -2.14 -1.64 -14.72
CA VAL A 89 -2.94 -1.75 -15.96
C VAL A 89 -3.11 -0.41 -16.67
N ASN A 90 -3.03 0.72 -15.98
CA ASN A 90 -3.11 2.04 -16.61
C ASN A 90 -1.93 2.31 -17.55
N HIS A 91 -0.81 1.63 -17.38
CA HIS A 91 0.45 1.89 -18.09
C HIS A 91 0.70 0.97 -19.30
N VAL A 92 -0.21 0.02 -19.60
CA VAL A 92 0.03 -1.06 -20.59
C VAL A 92 0.25 -0.55 -22.02
N ASP A 93 -0.34 0.59 -22.39
CA ASP A 93 -0.27 1.14 -23.75
C ASP A 93 0.91 2.09 -23.96
N SER A 94 1.60 2.49 -22.90
CA SER A 94 2.75 3.40 -22.96
C SER A 94 4.01 2.70 -23.49
N LYS A 95 4.92 3.48 -24.11
CA LYS A 95 6.21 3.00 -24.65
C LYS A 95 7.37 3.17 -23.67
N TYR A 96 7.36 4.22 -22.85
CA TYR A 96 8.42 4.58 -21.91
C TYR A 96 7.87 4.63 -20.50
N PHE A 97 8.68 4.22 -19.52
CA PHE A 97 8.29 4.07 -18.12
C PHE A 97 9.37 4.66 -17.22
N PHE A 98 8.93 5.39 -16.24
CA PHE A 98 9.72 5.83 -15.10
C PHE A 98 9.11 5.24 -13.83
N GLN A 99 9.95 4.62 -13.00
CA GLN A 99 9.56 4.09 -11.71
C GLN A 99 10.55 4.54 -10.66
N THR A 100 10.05 5.02 -9.54
CA THR A 100 10.83 5.39 -8.37
C THR A 100 10.08 5.07 -7.10
N ASP A 101 10.73 5.07 -5.94
CA ASP A 101 10.07 4.99 -4.65
C ASP A 101 10.54 6.11 -3.71
N ILE A 102 9.73 6.38 -2.71
CA ILE A 102 10.05 7.33 -1.65
C ILE A 102 10.92 6.63 -0.59
N ASN A 103 12.07 7.22 -0.31
CA ASN A 103 13.01 6.67 0.66
C ASN A 103 12.42 6.70 2.08
N ARG A 104 12.44 5.55 2.78
CA ARG A 104 11.95 5.40 4.16
C ARG A 104 10.55 6.01 4.38
N PHE A 105 9.63 5.82 3.44
CA PHE A 105 8.36 6.51 3.27
C PHE A 105 7.64 6.84 4.58
N PHE A 106 7.24 5.82 5.37
CA PHE A 106 6.53 6.06 6.62
C PHE A 106 7.35 6.89 7.63
N ASN A 107 8.63 6.59 7.75
CA ASN A 107 9.53 7.28 8.68
C ASN A 107 9.93 8.70 8.22
N SER A 108 9.64 9.06 6.96
CA SER A 108 9.85 10.43 6.47
C SER A 108 8.64 11.33 6.69
N ILE A 109 7.48 10.76 7.05
CA ILE A 109 6.27 11.50 7.41
C ILE A 109 6.32 11.83 8.89
N THR A 110 6.29 13.11 9.21
CA THR A 110 6.41 13.64 10.57
C THR A 110 5.03 14.03 11.15
N ILE A 111 5.01 14.29 12.45
CA ILE A 111 3.81 14.81 13.13
C ILE A 111 3.33 16.12 12.51
N GLN A 112 4.24 16.98 12.01
CA GLN A 112 3.88 18.22 11.32
C GLN A 112 3.16 17.97 10.00
N ASP A 113 3.56 16.94 9.23
CA ASP A 113 2.86 16.56 8.00
C ASP A 113 1.44 16.06 8.32
N ILE A 114 1.28 15.31 9.43
CA ILE A 114 -0.04 14.83 9.89
C ILE A 114 -0.87 15.99 10.44
N GLU A 115 -0.26 16.98 11.10
CA GLU A 115 -0.94 18.17 11.59
C GLU A 115 -1.58 18.96 10.44
N LEU A 116 -0.88 19.12 9.31
CA LEU A 116 -1.43 19.71 8.11
C LEU A 116 -2.62 18.93 7.53
N VAL A 117 -2.67 17.61 7.73
CA VAL A 117 -3.85 16.80 7.35
C VAL A 117 -5.07 17.21 8.17
N PHE A 118 -4.91 17.38 9.48
CA PHE A 118 -6.01 17.83 10.35
C PHE A 118 -6.52 19.22 9.94
N GLU A 119 -5.64 20.13 9.56
CA GLU A 119 -5.99 21.48 9.18
C GLU A 119 -6.66 21.59 7.80
N ASN A 120 -6.21 20.79 6.82
CA ASN A 120 -6.56 21.01 5.42
C ASN A 120 -7.38 19.90 4.78
N ASN A 121 -7.33 18.67 5.32
CA ASN A 121 -7.82 17.49 4.62
C ASN A 121 -8.97 16.75 5.32
N LEU A 122 -9.34 17.14 6.55
CA LEU A 122 -10.44 16.55 7.33
C LEU A 122 -11.72 17.39 7.27
N ILE A 123 -12.24 17.67 6.07
CA ILE A 123 -13.35 18.62 5.90
C ILE A 123 -14.72 17.97 6.15
N ASP A 124 -14.92 16.74 5.70
CA ASP A 124 -16.22 16.06 5.71
C ASP A 124 -16.29 14.92 6.74
N ILE A 125 -15.53 15.03 7.84
CA ILE A 125 -15.55 14.00 8.88
C ILE A 125 -16.86 14.05 9.70
N PRO A 126 -17.35 12.90 10.19
CA PRO A 126 -18.56 12.86 11.01
C PRO A 126 -18.36 13.29 12.47
N ILE A 127 -17.24 13.93 12.79
CA ILE A 127 -16.89 14.41 14.13
C ILE A 127 -16.93 15.93 14.17
N LEU A 128 -17.65 16.50 15.15
CA LEU A 128 -17.84 17.95 15.27
C LEU A 128 -16.65 18.67 15.90
N ASP A 129 -16.03 18.05 16.89
CA ASP A 129 -15.10 18.68 17.84
C ASP A 129 -13.66 18.13 17.73
N ILE A 130 -13.27 17.67 16.52
CA ILE A 130 -11.98 17.03 16.29
C ILE A 130 -10.79 17.92 16.67
N GLU A 131 -10.88 19.23 16.41
CA GLU A 131 -9.83 20.20 16.67
C GLU A 131 -9.48 20.27 18.17
N LYS A 132 -10.47 20.10 19.05
CA LYS A 132 -10.27 20.07 20.51
C LYS A 132 -9.30 18.97 20.95
N TYR A 133 -9.26 17.86 20.20
CA TYR A 133 -8.49 16.68 20.55
C TYR A 133 -7.28 16.46 19.62
N LYS A 134 -6.99 17.39 18.73
CA LYS A 134 -5.93 17.27 17.69
C LYS A 134 -4.61 16.79 18.30
N SER A 135 -4.10 17.44 19.36
CA SER A 135 -2.83 17.06 19.99
C SER A 135 -2.82 15.63 20.55
N ASN A 136 -3.93 15.21 21.18
CA ASN A 136 -4.06 13.85 21.71
C ASN A 136 -4.04 12.83 20.57
N LEU A 137 -4.78 13.10 19.48
CA LEU A 137 -4.88 12.21 18.33
C LEU A 137 -3.57 12.11 17.55
N LEU A 138 -2.83 13.22 17.40
CA LEU A 138 -1.49 13.23 16.82
C LEU A 138 -0.53 12.32 17.62
N ASN A 139 -0.57 12.39 18.94
CA ASN A 139 0.22 11.52 19.81
C ASN A 139 -0.16 10.05 19.67
N LEU A 140 -1.45 9.74 19.48
CA LEU A 140 -1.93 8.36 19.33
C LEU A 140 -1.50 7.70 18.01
N VAL A 141 -1.29 8.47 16.95
CA VAL A 141 -0.98 7.94 15.62
C VAL A 141 0.50 8.02 15.25
N THR A 142 1.35 8.56 16.13
CA THR A 142 2.79 8.70 15.94
C THR A 142 3.60 7.99 17.01
N VAL A 143 4.83 7.64 16.68
CA VAL A 143 5.87 7.21 17.64
C VAL A 143 7.10 8.08 17.39
N ASP A 144 7.61 8.72 18.45
CA ASP A 144 8.73 9.66 18.33
C ASP A 144 8.52 10.78 17.29
N GLY A 145 7.27 11.23 17.11
CA GLY A 145 6.90 12.25 16.14
C GLY A 145 6.91 11.82 14.68
N LEU A 146 7.01 10.51 14.41
CA LEU A 146 7.04 9.92 13.07
C LEU A 146 5.85 8.97 12.87
N LEU A 147 5.46 8.76 11.62
CA LEU A 147 4.42 7.81 11.26
C LEU A 147 4.95 6.36 11.36
N PRO A 148 4.42 5.52 12.29
CA PRO A 148 5.00 4.22 12.56
C PRO A 148 4.58 3.15 11.55
N VAL A 149 5.54 2.32 11.14
CA VAL A 149 5.23 1.09 10.38
C VAL A 149 4.58 0.07 11.31
N GLY A 150 3.39 -0.42 10.93
CA GLY A 150 2.64 -1.43 11.69
C GLY A 150 1.37 -0.91 12.37
N PHE A 151 1.15 0.41 12.42
CA PHE A 151 -0.12 0.96 12.85
C PHE A 151 -1.17 0.87 11.73
N SER A 152 -2.41 0.54 12.09
CA SER A 152 -3.50 0.47 11.10
C SER A 152 -3.91 1.84 10.54
N SER A 153 -3.57 2.95 11.22
CA SER A 153 -3.79 4.33 10.76
C SER A 153 -2.75 4.81 9.77
N SER A 154 -1.52 4.28 9.82
CA SER A 154 -0.42 4.77 8.98
C SER A 154 -0.68 4.70 7.47
N PRO A 155 -1.32 3.65 6.93
CA PRO A 155 -1.65 3.59 5.50
C PRO A 155 -2.55 4.73 5.02
N SER A 156 -3.66 5.01 5.71
CA SER A 156 -4.59 6.09 5.34
C SER A 156 -3.92 7.45 5.48
N LEU A 157 -3.24 7.70 6.60
CA LEU A 157 -2.52 8.95 6.84
C LEU A 157 -1.43 9.19 5.80
N SER A 158 -0.65 8.18 5.43
CA SER A 158 0.41 8.35 4.43
C SER A 158 -0.13 8.77 3.06
N ASN A 159 -1.31 8.28 2.66
CA ASN A 159 -1.95 8.71 1.44
C ASN A 159 -2.40 10.18 1.50
N THR A 160 -2.97 10.58 2.62
CA THR A 160 -3.50 11.94 2.80
C THR A 160 -2.39 12.98 2.95
N CYS A 161 -1.29 12.65 3.61
CA CYS A 161 -0.11 13.53 3.71
C CYS A 161 0.45 13.91 2.32
N LEU A 162 0.31 13.04 1.32
CA LEU A 162 0.75 13.30 -0.05
C LEU A 162 -0.34 13.89 -0.95
N TYR A 163 -1.52 14.27 -0.42
CA TYR A 163 -2.63 14.77 -1.23
C TYR A 163 -2.26 15.96 -2.12
N ALA A 164 -1.62 16.99 -1.56
CA ALA A 164 -1.20 18.16 -2.31
C ALA A 164 -0.14 17.84 -3.38
N PHE A 165 0.82 17.00 -3.02
CA PHE A 165 1.83 16.46 -3.96
C PHE A 165 1.18 15.68 -5.10
N ASP A 166 0.27 14.75 -4.80
CA ASP A 166 -0.41 13.95 -5.82
C ASP A 166 -1.19 14.81 -6.80
N ASN A 167 -1.89 15.85 -6.31
CA ASN A 167 -2.64 16.78 -7.17
C ASN A 167 -1.72 17.61 -8.07
N ALA A 168 -0.60 18.11 -7.54
CA ALA A 168 0.36 18.88 -8.33
C ALA A 168 1.02 17.99 -9.41
N LEU A 169 1.40 16.77 -9.06
CA LEU A 169 1.99 15.83 -10.02
C LEU A 169 0.97 15.35 -11.06
N GLU A 170 -0.27 15.07 -10.67
CA GLU A 170 -1.34 14.73 -11.61
C GLU A 170 -1.56 15.86 -12.63
N SER A 171 -1.66 17.11 -12.16
CA SER A 171 -1.84 18.27 -13.05
C SER A 171 -0.68 18.42 -14.04
N TYR A 172 0.56 18.26 -13.58
CA TYR A 172 1.74 18.25 -14.45
C TYR A 172 1.69 17.11 -15.46
N CYS A 173 1.34 15.91 -15.02
CA CYS A 173 1.28 14.73 -15.87
C CYS A 173 0.20 14.85 -16.96
N LEU A 174 -0.98 15.37 -16.61
CA LEU A 174 -2.06 15.60 -17.56
C LEU A 174 -1.66 16.63 -18.65
N ALA A 175 -0.98 17.71 -18.26
CA ALA A 175 -0.51 18.74 -19.19
C ALA A 175 0.58 18.22 -20.17
N ASN A 176 1.27 17.13 -19.83
CA ASN A 176 2.39 16.57 -20.59
C ASN A 176 2.08 15.16 -21.15
N GLU A 177 0.84 14.73 -21.21
CA GLU A 177 0.44 13.40 -21.70
C GLU A 177 1.18 12.24 -20.99
N ILE A 178 1.40 12.37 -19.70
CA ILE A 178 2.01 11.36 -18.83
C ILE A 178 0.92 10.68 -18.03
N ILE A 179 0.93 9.35 -17.98
CA ILE A 179 0.10 8.55 -17.09
C ILE A 179 0.83 8.45 -15.76
N TYR A 180 0.15 8.83 -14.67
CA TYR A 180 0.65 8.76 -13.31
C TYR A 180 -0.19 7.82 -12.46
N THR A 181 0.45 6.93 -11.71
CA THR A 181 -0.16 6.18 -10.59
C THR A 181 0.81 6.10 -9.42
N ARG A 182 0.25 6.08 -8.20
CA ARG A 182 1.00 5.85 -6.96
C ARG A 182 0.46 4.65 -6.19
N TYR A 183 1.36 3.78 -5.75
CA TYR A 183 1.04 2.66 -4.88
C TYR A 183 1.93 2.71 -3.64
N SER A 184 1.42 3.27 -2.53
CA SER A 184 2.20 3.56 -1.31
C SER A 184 3.36 4.53 -1.62
N ASP A 185 4.59 4.04 -1.46
CA ASP A 185 5.84 4.72 -1.76
C ASP A 185 6.26 4.64 -3.24
N ASP A 186 5.71 3.69 -4.00
CA ASP A 186 6.02 3.52 -5.43
C ASP A 186 5.28 4.54 -6.30
N ILE A 187 6.02 5.35 -7.05
CA ILE A 187 5.57 6.30 -8.07
C ILE A 187 5.86 5.71 -9.44
N ILE A 188 4.84 5.63 -10.30
CA ILE A 188 4.95 5.10 -11.65
C ILE A 188 4.45 6.17 -12.62
N LEU A 189 5.30 6.56 -13.55
CA LEU A 189 4.95 7.40 -14.69
C LEU A 189 5.18 6.64 -15.99
N SER A 190 4.34 6.91 -16.99
CA SER A 190 4.57 6.37 -18.33
C SER A 190 4.05 7.31 -19.40
N SER A 191 4.68 7.30 -20.57
CA SER A 191 4.33 8.12 -21.72
C SER A 191 4.74 7.44 -23.03
N ASN A 192 4.26 7.97 -24.15
CA ASN A 192 4.76 7.61 -25.47
C ASN A 192 5.97 8.45 -25.91
N ASN A 193 6.34 9.46 -25.12
CA ASN A 193 7.54 10.30 -25.31
C ASN A 193 8.50 10.10 -24.12
N GLY A 194 9.70 9.59 -24.38
CA GLY A 194 10.69 9.27 -23.33
C GLY A 194 11.39 10.48 -22.73
N ASP A 195 11.52 11.57 -23.48
CA ASP A 195 12.23 12.77 -22.98
C ASP A 195 11.44 13.50 -21.91
N ILE A 196 10.11 13.56 -22.03
CA ILE A 196 9.22 14.16 -21.02
C ILE A 196 9.37 13.48 -19.64
N LEU A 197 9.68 12.19 -19.59
CA LEU A 197 9.85 11.47 -18.32
C LEU A 197 11.13 11.87 -17.56
N LYS A 198 12.15 12.39 -18.24
CA LYS A 198 13.36 12.92 -17.59
C LYS A 198 13.05 14.21 -16.83
N ASP A 199 12.27 15.10 -17.44
CA ASP A 199 11.82 16.35 -16.81
C ASP A 199 10.88 16.08 -15.63
N ALA A 200 10.06 15.03 -15.73
CA ALA A 200 9.15 14.62 -14.68
C ALA A 200 9.88 14.21 -13.38
N GLU A 201 11.06 13.56 -13.45
CA GLU A 201 11.87 13.23 -12.28
C GLU A 201 12.31 14.48 -11.52
N VAL A 202 12.76 15.50 -12.24
CA VAL A 202 13.14 16.79 -11.66
C VAL A 202 11.93 17.46 -11.02
N PHE A 203 10.77 17.43 -11.71
CA PHE A 203 9.53 17.98 -11.18
C PHE A 203 9.11 17.29 -9.89
N ILE A 204 9.12 15.95 -9.83
CA ILE A 204 8.77 15.18 -8.61
C ILE A 204 9.64 15.62 -7.44
N SER A 205 10.96 15.66 -7.63
CA SER A 205 11.91 16.04 -6.58
C SER A 205 11.66 17.47 -6.06
N LYS A 206 11.35 18.39 -6.99
CA LYS A 206 11.00 19.77 -6.64
C LYS A 206 9.71 19.85 -5.84
N GLN A 207 8.66 19.11 -6.22
CA GLN A 207 7.38 19.12 -5.50
C GLN A 207 7.50 18.49 -4.11
N LEU A 208 8.20 17.35 -3.97
CA LEU A 208 8.46 16.74 -2.67
C LEU A 208 9.20 17.70 -1.73
N ASN A 209 10.19 18.44 -2.25
CA ASN A 209 10.88 19.46 -1.48
C ASN A 209 9.97 20.61 -1.07
N LEU A 210 9.11 21.08 -1.98
CA LEU A 210 8.18 22.18 -1.73
C LEU A 210 7.15 21.83 -0.64
N PHE A 211 6.49 20.67 -0.75
CA PHE A 211 5.41 20.28 0.17
C PHE A 211 5.93 19.69 1.50
N HIS A 212 7.13 19.11 1.52
CA HIS A 212 7.65 18.37 2.68
C HIS A 212 9.05 18.84 3.13
N LEU A 213 9.45 20.05 2.76
CA LEU A 213 10.68 20.73 3.19
C LEU A 213 11.95 19.85 3.04
N GLY A 214 12.02 19.03 2.00
CA GLY A 214 13.17 18.13 1.74
C GLY A 214 13.26 16.89 2.61
N ARG A 215 12.30 16.67 3.53
CA ARG A 215 12.30 15.45 4.36
C ARG A 215 11.91 14.20 3.58
N ILE A 216 10.96 14.32 2.66
CA ILE A 216 10.54 13.24 1.76
C ILE A 216 11.36 13.31 0.49
N GLN A 217 12.14 12.26 0.21
CA GLN A 217 13.06 12.20 -0.93
C GLN A 217 12.86 10.92 -1.72
N LEU A 218 13.15 10.97 -3.02
CA LEU A 218 13.20 9.79 -3.87
C LEU A 218 14.40 8.91 -3.50
N ASN A 219 14.27 7.61 -3.78
CA ASN A 219 15.33 6.64 -3.63
C ASN A 219 16.09 6.47 -4.96
N PRO A 220 17.31 7.02 -5.12
CA PRO A 220 18.06 6.96 -6.38
C PRO A 220 18.37 5.52 -6.80
N HIS A 221 18.58 4.62 -5.84
CA HIS A 221 18.92 3.21 -6.13
C HIS A 221 17.74 2.42 -6.71
N LYS A 222 16.51 2.89 -6.53
CA LYS A 222 15.30 2.27 -7.05
C LYS A 222 14.69 3.02 -8.23
N THR A 223 15.19 4.20 -8.53
CA THR A 223 14.79 4.98 -9.71
C THR A 223 15.23 4.30 -11.01
N LYS A 224 14.29 4.07 -11.92
CA LYS A 224 14.51 3.32 -13.16
C LYS A 224 13.75 3.92 -14.32
N HIS A 225 14.44 4.05 -15.46
CA HIS A 225 13.86 4.33 -16.75
C HIS A 225 13.89 3.06 -17.61
N THR A 226 12.73 2.66 -18.15
CA THR A 226 12.60 1.49 -19.03
C THR A 226 11.73 1.83 -20.23
N HIS A 227 11.77 1.00 -21.28
CA HIS A 227 10.97 1.21 -22.48
C HIS A 227 10.50 -0.14 -23.06
N LYS A 228 9.46 -0.11 -23.89
CA LYS A 228 9.04 -1.29 -24.68
C LYS A 228 10.23 -1.77 -25.53
N GLY A 229 10.47 -3.08 -25.55
CA GLY A 229 11.69 -3.71 -26.10
C GLY A 229 12.57 -4.29 -25.00
N LYS A 230 12.39 -3.86 -23.73
CA LYS A 230 12.96 -4.50 -22.54
C LYS A 230 11.87 -5.09 -21.66
N LYS A 231 12.24 -5.93 -20.70
CA LYS A 231 11.30 -6.45 -19.69
C LYS A 231 10.83 -5.30 -18.79
N ILE A 232 9.54 -4.98 -18.87
CA ILE A 232 8.92 -3.96 -18.03
C ILE A 232 8.35 -4.68 -16.80
N LYS A 233 8.88 -4.35 -15.63
CA LYS A 233 8.42 -4.89 -14.34
C LYS A 233 8.01 -3.75 -13.42
N LEU A 234 6.70 -3.65 -13.12
CA LEU A 234 6.09 -2.65 -12.24
C LEU A 234 5.40 -3.37 -11.07
N LEU A 235 5.64 -2.96 -9.85
CA LEU A 235 5.02 -3.52 -8.63
C LEU A 235 5.05 -5.08 -8.57
N GLY A 236 6.13 -5.68 -9.04
CA GLY A 236 6.27 -7.15 -9.09
C GLY A 236 5.61 -7.83 -10.29
N MET A 237 4.78 -7.14 -11.06
CA MET A 237 4.12 -7.63 -12.27
C MET A 237 4.91 -7.28 -13.53
N VAL A 238 4.67 -7.99 -14.62
CA VAL A 238 5.32 -7.80 -15.92
C VAL A 238 4.28 -7.38 -16.96
N ILE A 239 4.55 -6.32 -17.70
CA ILE A 239 3.80 -5.95 -18.88
C ILE A 239 4.41 -6.69 -20.06
N LEU A 240 3.62 -7.55 -20.72
CA LEU A 240 4.01 -8.29 -21.92
C LEU A 240 3.97 -7.38 -23.17
N PRO A 241 4.68 -7.74 -24.26
CA PRO A 241 4.62 -6.99 -25.52
C PRO A 241 3.19 -6.83 -26.08
N SER A 242 2.30 -7.78 -25.76
CA SER A 242 0.87 -7.73 -26.11
C SER A 242 0.04 -6.72 -25.30
N GLY A 243 0.64 -6.00 -24.36
CA GLY A 243 -0.07 -5.15 -23.41
C GLY A 243 -0.70 -5.89 -22.22
N LYS A 244 -0.66 -7.22 -22.19
CA LYS A 244 -1.21 -7.99 -21.07
C LYS A 244 -0.31 -7.90 -19.84
N VAL A 245 -0.91 -7.66 -18.67
CA VAL A 245 -0.22 -7.77 -17.38
C VAL A 245 -0.15 -9.22 -16.94
N SER A 246 1.00 -9.67 -16.49
CA SER A 246 1.24 -11.03 -16.03
C SER A 246 2.21 -11.05 -14.86
N VAL A 247 2.33 -12.17 -14.19
CA VAL A 247 3.33 -12.38 -13.14
C VAL A 247 4.70 -12.72 -13.72
N ASP A 248 5.77 -12.49 -12.95
CA ASP A 248 7.13 -12.78 -13.39
C ASP A 248 7.30 -14.27 -13.72
N ILE A 249 8.00 -14.56 -14.83
CA ILE A 249 8.27 -15.93 -15.29
C ILE A 249 8.98 -16.78 -14.21
N LYS A 250 9.84 -16.15 -13.38
CA LYS A 250 10.51 -16.85 -12.29
C LYS A 250 9.51 -17.45 -11.29
N LEU A 251 8.46 -16.69 -10.94
CA LEU A 251 7.40 -17.18 -10.05
C LEU A 251 6.63 -18.33 -10.70
N LYS A 252 6.32 -18.20 -12.00
CA LYS A 252 5.65 -19.27 -12.76
C LYS A 252 6.49 -20.57 -12.75
N GLN A 253 7.78 -20.46 -13.03
CA GLN A 253 8.70 -21.59 -13.03
C GLN A 253 8.83 -22.24 -11.65
N GLN A 254 8.96 -21.45 -10.59
CA GLN A 254 9.04 -21.98 -9.22
C GLN A 254 7.81 -22.82 -8.85
N LEU A 255 6.61 -22.33 -9.20
CA LEU A 255 5.38 -23.06 -8.95
C LEU A 255 5.25 -24.32 -9.83
N GLU A 256 5.67 -24.25 -11.09
CA GLU A 256 5.65 -25.44 -11.97
C GLU A 256 6.59 -26.54 -11.47
N VAL A 257 7.80 -26.19 -11.03
CA VAL A 257 8.76 -27.13 -10.42
C VAL A 257 8.18 -27.75 -9.16
N LEU A 258 7.57 -26.95 -8.29
CA LEU A 258 6.96 -27.43 -7.05
C LEU A 258 5.82 -28.41 -7.33
N LEU A 259 4.89 -28.07 -8.25
CA LEU A 259 3.79 -28.95 -8.63
C LEU A 259 4.27 -30.22 -9.31
N HIS A 260 5.32 -30.15 -10.12
CA HIS A 260 5.94 -31.31 -10.73
C HIS A 260 6.51 -32.27 -9.67
N PHE A 261 7.26 -31.76 -8.69
CA PHE A 261 7.79 -32.61 -7.61
C PHE A 261 6.70 -33.19 -6.72
N TYR A 262 5.63 -32.43 -6.44
CA TYR A 262 4.50 -32.92 -5.66
C TYR A 262 3.87 -34.18 -6.26
N ILE A 263 3.81 -34.27 -7.60
CA ILE A 263 3.22 -35.40 -8.33
C ILE A 263 4.20 -36.55 -8.44
N ASN A 264 5.47 -36.26 -8.77
CA ASN A 264 6.39 -37.27 -9.24
C ASN A 264 7.42 -37.71 -8.19
N ASP A 265 7.74 -36.88 -7.17
CA ASP A 265 8.81 -37.15 -6.22
C ASP A 265 8.57 -36.40 -4.90
N LYS A 266 7.98 -37.07 -3.93
CA LYS A 266 7.65 -36.48 -2.63
C LYS A 266 8.87 -36.05 -1.81
N ASN A 267 10.03 -36.72 -2.00
CA ASN A 267 11.25 -36.34 -1.29
C ASN A 267 11.76 -34.98 -1.84
N LYS A 268 11.89 -34.88 -3.15
CA LYS A 268 12.25 -33.59 -3.80
C LYS A 268 11.25 -32.50 -3.51
N PHE A 269 9.96 -32.81 -3.42
CA PHE A 269 8.94 -31.84 -3.01
C PHE A 269 9.21 -31.28 -1.60
N SER A 270 9.47 -32.18 -0.64
CA SER A 270 9.77 -31.81 0.75
C SER A 270 11.01 -30.94 0.84
N ASP A 271 12.08 -31.30 0.14
CA ASP A 271 13.33 -30.52 0.12
C ASP A 271 13.14 -29.16 -0.57
N TYR A 272 12.44 -29.13 -1.69
CA TYR A 272 12.13 -27.88 -2.40
C TYR A 272 11.28 -26.94 -1.56
N LEU A 273 10.27 -27.50 -0.86
CA LEU A 273 9.40 -26.74 0.05
C LEU A 273 10.20 -26.13 1.21
N LYS A 274 11.10 -26.90 1.84
CA LYS A 274 11.98 -26.40 2.90
C LYS A 274 12.89 -25.27 2.40
N ASN A 275 13.56 -25.47 1.26
CA ASN A 275 14.58 -24.55 0.75
C ASN A 275 13.98 -23.22 0.22
N HIS A 276 12.82 -23.26 -0.42
CA HIS A 276 12.22 -22.09 -1.08
C HIS A 276 11.06 -21.46 -0.31
N TYR A 277 10.38 -22.23 0.55
CA TYR A 277 9.19 -21.80 1.27
C TYR A 277 9.30 -21.94 2.78
N HIS A 278 10.46 -22.38 3.29
CA HIS A 278 10.68 -22.66 4.72
C HIS A 278 9.67 -23.67 5.33
N GLY A 279 9.21 -24.61 4.52
CA GLY A 279 8.20 -25.61 4.91
C GLY A 279 6.77 -25.07 4.97
N ASP A 280 6.52 -23.81 4.61
CA ASP A 280 5.23 -23.15 4.79
C ASP A 280 4.38 -23.22 3.50
N LEU A 281 3.36 -24.07 3.53
CA LEU A 281 2.39 -24.22 2.43
C LEU A 281 1.50 -22.99 2.23
N SER A 282 1.33 -22.14 3.25
CA SER A 282 0.52 -20.92 3.13
C SER A 282 1.12 -19.92 2.13
N LYS A 283 2.45 -19.92 1.99
CA LYS A 283 3.15 -19.11 0.99
C LYS A 283 2.81 -19.52 -0.44
N ILE A 284 2.64 -20.83 -0.69
CA ILE A 284 2.24 -21.34 -2.02
C ILE A 284 0.82 -20.90 -2.33
N SER A 285 -0.09 -21.05 -1.36
CA SER A 285 -1.46 -20.58 -1.50
C SER A 285 -1.51 -19.05 -1.77
N GLY A 286 -0.74 -18.26 -1.03
CA GLY A 286 -0.60 -16.82 -1.28
C GLY A 286 -0.13 -16.51 -2.70
N GLN A 287 0.87 -17.25 -3.22
CA GLN A 287 1.36 -17.09 -4.60
C GLN A 287 0.32 -17.48 -5.66
N LEU A 288 -0.42 -18.56 -5.45
CA LEU A 288 -1.49 -18.97 -6.38
C LEU A 288 -2.65 -17.96 -6.39
N ASN A 289 -3.02 -17.43 -5.22
CA ASN A 289 -4.01 -16.36 -5.12
C ASN A 289 -3.54 -15.08 -5.80
N TYR A 290 -2.27 -14.70 -5.62
CA TYR A 290 -1.66 -13.56 -6.32
C TYR A 290 -1.70 -13.77 -7.84
N ILE A 291 -1.33 -14.94 -8.34
CA ILE A 291 -1.42 -15.27 -9.78
C ILE A 291 -2.86 -15.17 -10.28
N ASN A 292 -3.81 -15.73 -9.53
CA ASN A 292 -5.23 -15.69 -9.92
C ASN A 292 -5.75 -14.25 -10.04
N SER A 293 -5.32 -13.36 -9.16
CA SER A 293 -5.72 -11.95 -9.17
C SER A 293 -5.15 -11.16 -10.36
N ILE A 294 -4.04 -11.63 -10.98
CA ILE A 294 -3.35 -10.93 -12.07
C ILE A 294 -3.53 -11.64 -13.41
N ASP A 295 -3.38 -12.96 -13.44
CA ASP A 295 -3.35 -13.79 -14.66
C ASP A 295 -4.11 -15.12 -14.43
N SER A 296 -5.43 -15.02 -14.28
CA SER A 296 -6.32 -16.18 -14.09
C SER A 296 -6.20 -17.21 -15.22
N THR A 297 -5.84 -16.76 -16.44
CA THR A 297 -5.62 -17.68 -17.58
C THR A 297 -4.42 -18.61 -17.34
N TYR A 298 -3.39 -18.12 -16.65
CA TYR A 298 -2.24 -18.96 -16.29
C TYR A 298 -2.60 -19.98 -15.19
N LEU A 299 -3.38 -19.60 -14.21
CA LEU A 299 -3.88 -20.53 -13.20
C LEU A 299 -4.68 -21.69 -13.86
N ASN A 300 -5.52 -21.37 -14.83
CA ASN A 300 -6.26 -22.39 -15.59
C ASN A 300 -5.32 -23.30 -16.42
N LYS A 301 -4.21 -22.78 -16.95
CA LYS A 301 -3.18 -23.61 -17.59
C LYS A 301 -2.53 -24.58 -16.60
N LEU A 302 -2.22 -24.15 -15.37
CA LEU A 302 -1.71 -25.02 -14.33
C LEU A 302 -2.70 -26.14 -13.98
N ARG A 303 -4.00 -25.82 -13.84
CA ARG A 303 -5.06 -26.81 -13.60
C ARG A 303 -5.15 -27.85 -14.71
N LYS A 304 -5.07 -27.43 -15.97
CA LYS A 304 -5.05 -28.35 -17.12
C LYS A 304 -3.82 -29.23 -17.15
N LYS A 305 -2.65 -28.72 -16.76
CA LYS A 305 -1.35 -29.43 -16.79
C LYS A 305 -1.18 -30.40 -15.64
N TYR A 306 -1.58 -30.01 -14.42
CA TYR A 306 -1.29 -30.74 -13.19
C TYR A 306 -2.54 -31.36 -12.52
N GLY A 307 -3.74 -31.06 -13.04
CA GLY A 307 -5.02 -31.49 -12.48
C GLY A 307 -5.66 -30.45 -11.56
N ASN A 308 -6.99 -30.30 -11.67
CA ASN A 308 -7.74 -29.33 -10.87
C ASN A 308 -7.56 -29.59 -9.37
N TYR A 309 -7.70 -30.85 -8.96
CA TYR A 309 -7.60 -31.23 -7.55
C TYR A 309 -6.27 -30.80 -6.92
N ILE A 310 -5.15 -31.08 -7.59
CA ILE A 310 -3.81 -30.79 -7.07
C ILE A 310 -3.60 -29.28 -6.90
N VAL A 311 -3.93 -28.49 -7.91
CA VAL A 311 -3.79 -27.04 -7.86
C VAL A 311 -4.70 -26.45 -6.78
N ASP A 312 -5.93 -26.97 -6.65
CA ASP A 312 -6.91 -26.47 -5.68
C ASP A 312 -6.59 -26.86 -4.24
N VAL A 313 -5.90 -27.97 -3.99
CA VAL A 313 -5.36 -28.31 -2.65
C VAL A 313 -4.43 -27.20 -2.16
N PHE A 314 -3.48 -26.75 -2.98
CA PHE A 314 -2.59 -25.66 -2.62
C PHE A 314 -3.29 -24.29 -2.60
N TYR A 315 -4.22 -24.07 -3.52
CA TYR A 315 -4.96 -22.80 -3.62
C TYR A 315 -5.81 -22.51 -2.38
N ARG A 316 -6.45 -23.56 -1.81
CA ARG A 316 -7.38 -23.42 -0.67
C ARG A 316 -6.72 -23.56 0.70
N HIS A 317 -5.42 -23.80 0.78
CA HIS A 317 -4.74 -24.08 2.06
C HIS A 317 -4.79 -22.93 3.07
N THR A 318 -5.14 -21.71 2.64
CA THR A 318 -5.31 -20.51 3.49
C THR A 318 -6.75 -20.34 4.02
N ILE A 319 -7.69 -21.22 3.65
CA ILE A 319 -9.12 -21.06 4.00
C ILE A 319 -9.48 -21.95 5.22
N ARG A 320 -8.51 -22.35 6.02
CA ARG A 320 -8.77 -23.00 7.32
C ARG A 320 -8.30 -22.19 8.48
#